data_cc7a5f4f2ad7181bbacfd681a84703c1
#
_entry.id   cc7a5f4f2ad7181bbacfd681a84703c1
#
_cell.length_a   1.000
_cell.length_b   1.000
_cell.length_c   1.000
_cell.angle_alpha   90.00
_cell.angle_beta   90.00
_cell.angle_gamma   90.00
#
_symmetry.space_group_name_H-M   'P 1'
#
loop_
_entity.id
_entity.type
_entity.pdbx_description
1 polymer ?
#
loop_
_entity_poly.entity_id
_entity_poly.type
_entity_poly.pdbx_seq_one_letter_code
_entity_poly.pdbx_strand_id
1 'polypeptide(L)'
;MDHASFTEICLHQLKMSGVCDGERVTVLTQGDERLDYADAFLAAGRRLGASIHHVRLPPPPVQGNWAVGGTVLASMPEVVEALKTSDMLIDCVFLLFSPEQMAIQAAGTRILTVVEPPELLARMLPNKALREKVELAGELLAKASHMRITSPYGTDVSYQLNTYPTLTEYGCTDEPGRWDHWPSGFVFTGGDDDGVDGQIVVAPGDVLLPQNIYVREGDFVLYGDYYY
;
A
#
# COMPACT_ATOMS: atom_id res chain seq x y z
N MET A 1 -1.77 -15.23 15.34
CA MET A 1 -3.26 -15.16 15.33
C MET A 1 -3.81 -16.46 14.76
N ASP A 2 -4.93 -16.99 15.25
CA ASP A 2 -5.56 -18.15 14.62
C ASP A 2 -6.33 -17.77 13.34
N HIS A 3 -6.57 -18.78 12.48
CA HIS A 3 -7.21 -18.57 11.18
C HIS A 3 -8.63 -17.99 11.28
N ALA A 4 -9.41 -18.39 12.28
CA ALA A 4 -10.78 -17.89 12.45
C ALA A 4 -10.77 -16.41 12.79
N SER A 5 -9.92 -15.97 13.72
CA SER A 5 -9.73 -14.56 14.07
C SER A 5 -9.23 -13.73 12.87
N PHE A 6 -8.32 -14.28 12.07
CA PHE A 6 -7.85 -13.60 10.87
C PHE A 6 -8.95 -13.45 9.82
N THR A 7 -9.79 -14.47 9.64
CA THR A 7 -10.95 -14.39 8.75
C THR A 7 -11.93 -13.28 9.16
N GLU A 8 -12.16 -13.08 10.48
CA GLU A 8 -13.06 -12.01 10.95
C GLU A 8 -12.51 -10.61 10.63
N ILE A 9 -11.23 -10.38 10.78
CA ILE A 9 -10.65 -9.07 10.40
C ILE A 9 -10.63 -8.88 8.88
N CYS A 10 -10.41 -9.93 8.08
CA CYS A 10 -10.57 -9.87 6.63
C CYS A 10 -12.03 -9.57 6.23
N LEU A 11 -13.00 -10.12 6.93
CA LEU A 11 -14.42 -9.83 6.72
C LEU A 11 -14.73 -8.36 7.02
N HIS A 12 -14.20 -7.81 8.12
CA HIS A 12 -14.32 -6.39 8.42
C HIS A 12 -13.72 -5.52 7.30
N GLN A 13 -12.53 -5.88 6.85
CA GLN A 13 -11.81 -5.20 5.77
C GLN A 13 -12.60 -5.16 4.46
N LEU A 14 -13.15 -6.30 4.03
CA LEU A 14 -13.96 -6.38 2.81
C LEU A 14 -15.23 -5.52 2.93
N LYS A 15 -15.87 -5.50 4.11
CA LYS A 15 -17.04 -4.62 4.36
C LYS A 15 -16.66 -3.15 4.28
N MET A 16 -15.53 -2.75 4.85
CA MET A 16 -15.03 -1.37 4.78
C MET A 16 -14.67 -0.97 3.35
N SER A 17 -14.23 -1.92 2.53
CA SER A 17 -13.98 -1.74 1.10
C SER A 17 -15.25 -1.86 0.23
N GLY A 18 -16.43 -1.95 0.82
CA GLY A 18 -17.71 -1.97 0.11
C GLY A 18 -18.02 -3.26 -0.64
N VAL A 19 -17.33 -4.35 -0.37
CA VAL A 19 -17.59 -5.63 -1.04
C VAL A 19 -18.99 -6.16 -0.71
N CYS A 20 -19.74 -6.51 -1.74
CA CYS A 20 -21.11 -6.96 -1.63
C CYS A 20 -21.38 -8.23 -2.46
N ASP A 21 -22.63 -8.70 -2.38
CA ASP A 21 -23.11 -9.89 -3.11
C ASP A 21 -22.91 -9.75 -4.62
N GLY A 22 -22.36 -10.78 -5.24
CA GLY A 22 -22.13 -10.87 -6.69
C GLY A 22 -20.86 -10.18 -7.19
N GLU A 23 -20.17 -9.36 -6.39
CA GLU A 23 -18.90 -8.76 -6.81
C GLU A 23 -17.81 -9.81 -7.05
N ARG A 24 -17.00 -9.58 -8.08
CA ARG A 24 -15.83 -10.41 -8.40
C ARG A 24 -14.61 -9.89 -7.67
N VAL A 25 -14.12 -10.66 -6.71
CA VAL A 25 -12.93 -10.33 -5.92
C VAL A 25 -11.84 -11.33 -6.27
N THR A 26 -10.64 -10.84 -6.56
CA THR A 26 -9.47 -11.69 -6.77
C THR A 26 -8.47 -11.47 -5.64
N VAL A 27 -7.96 -12.56 -5.06
CA VAL A 27 -6.82 -12.53 -4.16
C VAL A 27 -5.59 -12.95 -4.94
N LEU A 28 -4.55 -12.11 -4.97
CA LEU A 28 -3.31 -12.35 -5.69
C LEU A 28 -2.19 -12.67 -4.69
N THR A 29 -1.56 -13.83 -4.85
CA THR A 29 -0.37 -14.22 -4.06
C THR A 29 0.76 -14.66 -4.98
N GLN A 30 1.97 -14.83 -4.44
CA GLN A 30 3.13 -15.27 -5.20
C GLN A 30 3.86 -16.42 -4.48
N GLY A 31 4.21 -17.46 -5.23
CA GLY A 31 4.85 -18.64 -4.66
C GLY A 31 4.04 -19.24 -3.52
N ASP A 32 4.69 -19.59 -2.43
CA ASP A 32 4.06 -20.11 -1.21
C ASP A 32 3.81 -19.05 -0.15
N GLU A 33 4.02 -17.77 -0.48
CA GLU A 33 3.83 -16.67 0.45
C GLU A 33 2.36 -16.30 0.59
N ARG A 34 1.93 -16.01 1.82
CA ARG A 34 0.59 -15.47 2.17
C ARG A 34 -0.58 -16.34 1.69
N LEU A 35 -0.42 -17.66 1.64
CA LEU A 35 -1.52 -18.58 1.30
C LEU A 35 -2.61 -18.56 2.38
N ASP A 36 -2.24 -18.36 3.63
CA ASP A 36 -3.15 -18.17 4.75
C ASP A 36 -3.98 -16.88 4.63
N TYR A 37 -3.43 -15.83 4.01
CA TYR A 37 -4.18 -14.61 3.65
C TYR A 37 -5.23 -14.93 2.58
N ALA A 38 -4.83 -15.64 1.53
CA ALA A 38 -5.77 -16.07 0.50
C ALA A 38 -6.93 -16.87 1.10
N ASP A 39 -6.63 -17.85 1.95
CA ASP A 39 -7.65 -18.67 2.60
C ASP A 39 -8.60 -17.84 3.47
N ALA A 40 -8.07 -16.89 4.24
CA ALA A 40 -8.87 -16.01 5.09
C ALA A 40 -9.79 -15.08 4.27
N PHE A 41 -9.26 -14.45 3.22
CA PHE A 41 -10.06 -13.60 2.34
C PHE A 41 -11.09 -14.37 1.54
N LEU A 42 -10.75 -15.59 1.05
CA LEU A 42 -11.70 -16.47 0.37
C LEU A 42 -12.87 -16.83 1.30
N ALA A 43 -12.58 -17.19 2.56
CA ALA A 43 -13.61 -17.50 3.53
C ALA A 43 -14.47 -16.27 3.85
N ALA A 44 -13.86 -15.11 4.04
CA ALA A 44 -14.55 -13.85 4.32
C ALA A 44 -15.44 -13.39 3.17
N GLY A 45 -14.91 -13.41 1.92
CA GLY A 45 -15.66 -12.97 0.73
C GLY A 45 -16.88 -13.83 0.44
N ARG A 46 -16.77 -15.16 0.61
CA ARG A 46 -17.92 -16.08 0.48
C ARG A 46 -19.04 -15.74 1.47
N ARG A 47 -18.71 -15.28 2.68
CA ARG A 47 -19.70 -14.85 3.68
C ARG A 47 -20.45 -13.57 3.28
N LEU A 48 -19.88 -12.77 2.37
CA LEU A 48 -20.50 -11.57 1.80
C LEU A 48 -21.26 -11.86 0.49
N GLY A 49 -21.25 -13.11 0.00
CA GLY A 49 -21.83 -13.47 -1.29
C GLY A 49 -20.99 -13.11 -2.50
N ALA A 50 -19.76 -12.65 -2.30
CA ALA A 50 -18.86 -12.30 -3.39
C ALA A 50 -18.37 -13.54 -4.15
N SER A 51 -18.22 -13.40 -5.47
CA SER A 51 -17.55 -14.36 -6.34
C SER A 51 -16.03 -14.18 -6.18
N ILE A 52 -15.46 -14.84 -5.20
CA ILE A 52 -14.06 -14.64 -4.84
C ILE A 52 -13.15 -15.77 -5.33
N HIS A 53 -12.04 -15.40 -5.95
CA HIS A 53 -11.08 -16.29 -6.58
C HIS A 53 -9.66 -16.04 -6.09
N HIS A 54 -8.80 -17.05 -6.16
CA HIS A 54 -7.39 -16.95 -5.85
C HIS A 54 -6.56 -17.14 -7.12
N VAL A 55 -5.69 -16.18 -7.39
CA VAL A 55 -4.65 -16.26 -8.43
C VAL A 55 -3.30 -16.35 -7.73
N ARG A 56 -2.60 -17.44 -7.97
CA ARG A 56 -1.27 -17.67 -7.42
C ARG A 56 -0.23 -17.55 -8.53
N LEU A 57 0.63 -16.53 -8.43
CA LEU A 57 1.73 -16.33 -9.36
C LEU A 57 2.89 -17.30 -9.07
N PRO A 58 3.74 -17.62 -10.06
CA PRO A 58 4.96 -18.35 -9.81
C PRO A 58 5.86 -17.61 -8.82
N PRO A 59 6.75 -18.34 -8.11
CA PRO A 59 7.70 -17.69 -7.21
C PRO A 59 8.60 -16.72 -8.01
N PRO A 60 9.10 -15.64 -7.38
CA PRO A 60 10.00 -14.72 -8.05
C PRO A 60 11.28 -15.44 -8.47
N PRO A 61 11.87 -15.09 -9.63
CA PRO A 61 13.06 -15.78 -10.16
C PRO A 61 14.30 -15.60 -9.28
N VAL A 62 14.34 -14.60 -8.42
CA VAL A 62 15.43 -14.33 -7.47
C VAL A 62 14.83 -13.82 -6.17
N GLN A 63 15.19 -14.46 -5.04
CA GLN A 63 14.82 -13.92 -3.73
C GLN A 63 15.56 -12.60 -3.47
N GLY A 64 14.82 -11.55 -3.09
CA GLY A 64 15.38 -10.53 -2.23
C GLY A 64 15.50 -9.09 -2.72
N ASN A 65 15.02 -8.68 -3.89
CA ASN A 65 14.94 -7.25 -4.20
C ASN A 65 13.55 -6.88 -4.71
N TRP A 66 12.75 -6.35 -3.81
CA TRP A 66 11.51 -5.66 -4.11
C TRP A 66 11.87 -4.28 -4.69
N ALA A 67 12.07 -4.22 -6.00
CA ALA A 67 12.11 -2.92 -6.67
C ALA A 67 10.67 -2.43 -6.79
N VAL A 68 10.36 -1.30 -6.19
CA VAL A 68 9.10 -0.59 -6.44
C VAL A 68 8.92 -0.43 -7.94
N GLY A 69 7.76 -0.81 -8.46
CA GLY A 69 7.45 -0.74 -9.89
C GLY A 69 7.82 -1.97 -10.73
N GLY A 70 8.53 -2.96 -10.19
CA GLY A 70 8.85 -4.19 -10.90
C GLY A 70 8.02 -5.38 -10.41
N THR A 71 7.33 -6.09 -11.31
CA THR A 71 6.52 -7.27 -10.97
C THR A 71 6.74 -8.43 -11.94
N VAL A 72 6.43 -9.64 -11.48
CA VAL A 72 6.39 -10.83 -12.36
C VAL A 72 5.27 -10.73 -13.40
N LEU A 73 4.24 -9.91 -13.14
CA LEU A 73 3.11 -9.70 -14.06
C LEU A 73 3.54 -9.05 -15.38
N ALA A 74 4.68 -8.35 -15.44
CA ALA A 74 5.21 -7.78 -16.68
C ALA A 74 5.43 -8.85 -17.78
N SER A 75 5.66 -10.10 -17.39
CA SER A 75 5.80 -11.25 -18.30
C SER A 75 4.50 -12.04 -18.50
N MET A 76 3.37 -11.60 -17.91
CA MET A 76 2.10 -12.34 -17.86
C MET A 76 0.91 -11.46 -18.26
N PRO A 77 0.89 -10.89 -19.47
CA PRO A 77 -0.15 -9.94 -19.89
C PRO A 77 -1.56 -10.53 -19.83
N GLU A 78 -1.73 -11.83 -20.07
CA GLU A 78 -3.01 -12.52 -19.95
C GLU A 78 -3.56 -12.53 -18.51
N VAL A 79 -2.69 -12.59 -17.52
CA VAL A 79 -3.08 -12.49 -16.10
C VAL A 79 -3.52 -11.07 -15.78
N VAL A 80 -2.79 -10.07 -16.27
CA VAL A 80 -3.17 -8.66 -16.11
C VAL A 80 -4.55 -8.41 -16.70
N GLU A 81 -4.84 -8.90 -17.93
CA GLU A 81 -6.17 -8.77 -18.55
C GLU A 81 -7.27 -9.48 -17.73
N ALA A 82 -6.97 -10.62 -17.13
CA ALA A 82 -7.91 -11.30 -16.25
C ALA A 82 -8.18 -10.46 -14.95
N LEU A 83 -7.14 -9.90 -14.35
CA LEU A 83 -7.25 -9.06 -13.14
C LEU A 83 -8.08 -7.79 -13.38
N LYS A 84 -7.99 -7.19 -14.55
CA LYS A 84 -8.82 -6.03 -14.97
C LYS A 84 -10.33 -6.34 -15.00
N THR A 85 -10.72 -7.61 -15.04
CA THR A 85 -12.13 -7.99 -15.02
C THR A 85 -12.71 -8.12 -13.61
N SER A 86 -11.91 -7.99 -12.57
CA SER A 86 -12.33 -8.03 -11.17
C SER A 86 -12.88 -6.68 -10.73
N ASP A 87 -13.85 -6.67 -9.82
CA ASP A 87 -14.32 -5.46 -9.16
C ASP A 87 -13.33 -5.02 -8.07
N MET A 88 -12.65 -6.00 -7.44
CA MET A 88 -11.62 -5.74 -6.44
C MET A 88 -10.48 -6.76 -6.53
N LEU A 89 -9.25 -6.29 -6.34
CA LEU A 89 -8.03 -7.07 -6.19
C LEU A 89 -7.47 -6.92 -4.79
N ILE A 90 -7.29 -8.03 -4.09
CA ILE A 90 -6.48 -8.11 -2.86
C ILE A 90 -5.06 -8.44 -3.28
N ASP A 91 -4.19 -7.45 -3.24
CA ASP A 91 -2.79 -7.57 -3.64
C ASP A 91 -1.93 -8.00 -2.45
N CYS A 92 -1.57 -9.28 -2.40
CA CYS A 92 -0.61 -9.82 -1.44
C CYS A 92 0.80 -9.95 -2.04
N VAL A 93 1.07 -9.33 -3.19
CA VAL A 93 2.36 -9.39 -3.90
C VAL A 93 3.16 -8.09 -3.79
N PHE A 94 2.49 -6.96 -3.54
CA PHE A 94 3.05 -5.63 -3.50
C PHE A 94 3.32 -5.05 -4.90
N LEU A 95 2.26 -4.84 -5.66
CA LEU A 95 2.33 -4.29 -7.03
C LEU A 95 2.67 -2.80 -7.12
N LEU A 96 2.96 -2.17 -6.00
CA LEU A 96 3.05 -0.71 -5.82
C LEU A 96 3.80 0.00 -6.96
N PHE A 97 3.10 0.95 -7.60
CA PHE A 97 3.56 1.78 -8.72
C PHE A 97 4.03 1.03 -9.97
N SER A 98 3.68 -0.25 -10.10
CA SER A 98 3.96 -0.99 -11.33
C SER A 98 3.06 -0.55 -12.48
N PRO A 99 3.51 -0.65 -13.74
CA PRO A 99 2.65 -0.43 -14.91
C PRO A 99 1.39 -1.31 -14.91
N GLU A 100 1.51 -2.53 -14.39
CA GLU A 100 0.42 -3.49 -14.27
C GLU A 100 -0.63 -3.02 -13.26
N GLN A 101 -0.21 -2.52 -12.08
CA GLN A 101 -1.12 -1.91 -11.12
C GLN A 101 -1.88 -0.75 -11.74
N MET A 102 -1.17 0.16 -12.39
CA MET A 102 -1.79 1.33 -13.03
C MET A 102 -2.79 0.92 -14.11
N ALA A 103 -2.49 -0.11 -14.90
CA ALA A 103 -3.38 -0.63 -15.93
C ALA A 103 -4.64 -1.29 -15.34
N ILE A 104 -4.51 -2.01 -14.23
CA ILE A 104 -5.63 -2.65 -13.51
C ILE A 104 -6.54 -1.58 -12.91
N GLN A 105 -5.98 -0.55 -12.25
CA GLN A 105 -6.74 0.58 -11.71
C GLN A 105 -7.48 1.37 -12.79
N ALA A 106 -6.82 1.61 -13.94
CA ALA A 106 -7.42 2.32 -15.06
C ALA A 106 -8.63 1.59 -15.66
N ALA A 107 -8.73 0.27 -15.49
CA ALA A 107 -9.90 -0.53 -15.84
C ALA A 107 -11.06 -0.41 -14.84
N GLY A 108 -10.85 0.28 -13.69
CA GLY A 108 -11.84 0.45 -12.63
C GLY A 108 -11.71 -0.54 -11.48
N THR A 109 -10.81 -1.51 -11.54
CA THR A 109 -10.58 -2.47 -10.47
C THR A 109 -10.00 -1.75 -9.24
N ARG A 110 -10.63 -1.92 -8.09
CA ARG A 110 -10.13 -1.44 -6.79
C ARG A 110 -9.00 -2.34 -6.34
N ILE A 111 -7.90 -1.78 -5.84
CA ILE A 111 -6.75 -2.59 -5.38
C ILE A 111 -6.47 -2.29 -3.92
N LEU A 112 -6.47 -3.31 -3.08
CA LEU A 112 -6.05 -3.25 -1.69
C LEU A 112 -4.77 -4.07 -1.50
N THR A 113 -3.66 -3.41 -1.24
CA THR A 113 -2.40 -4.08 -0.89
C THR A 113 -2.42 -4.55 0.56
N VAL A 114 -2.10 -5.84 0.78
CA VAL A 114 -2.13 -6.48 2.09
C VAL A 114 -0.89 -7.37 2.24
N VAL A 115 0.16 -6.82 2.80
CA VAL A 115 1.47 -7.50 2.90
C VAL A 115 2.03 -7.56 4.32
N GLU A 116 1.41 -6.85 5.26
CA GLU A 116 1.86 -6.76 6.64
C GLU A 116 1.43 -7.97 7.49
N PRO A 117 2.13 -8.28 8.59
CA PRO A 117 1.77 -9.39 9.47
C PRO A 117 0.34 -9.29 10.04
N PRO A 118 -0.38 -10.43 10.21
CA PRO A 118 -1.76 -10.43 10.68
C PRO A 118 -2.00 -9.70 12.00
N GLU A 119 -1.02 -9.72 12.90
CA GLU A 119 -1.09 -9.02 14.19
C GLU A 119 -1.08 -7.50 14.02
N LEU A 120 -0.35 -6.98 13.05
CA LEU A 120 -0.35 -5.57 12.72
C LEU A 120 -1.65 -5.16 12.02
N LEU A 121 -2.13 -5.97 11.08
CA LEU A 121 -3.42 -5.79 10.41
C LEU A 121 -4.57 -5.69 11.42
N ALA A 122 -4.59 -6.59 12.42
CA ALA A 122 -5.61 -6.60 13.47
C ALA A 122 -5.59 -5.34 14.36
N ARG A 123 -4.42 -4.78 14.60
CA ARG A 123 -4.26 -3.56 15.41
C ARG A 123 -4.68 -2.29 14.68
N MET A 124 -4.63 -2.30 13.35
CA MET A 124 -4.83 -1.12 12.51
C MET A 124 -5.97 -1.34 11.51
N LEU A 125 -7.13 -1.71 12.05
CA LEU A 125 -8.34 -1.84 11.22
C LEU A 125 -8.79 -0.47 10.71
N PRO A 126 -9.17 -0.36 9.42
CA PRO A 126 -9.73 0.86 8.88
C PRO A 126 -11.05 1.23 9.55
N ASN A 127 -11.30 2.51 9.68
CA ASN A 127 -12.54 3.03 10.25
C ASN A 127 -12.86 4.43 9.70
N LYS A 128 -14.11 4.86 9.82
CA LYS A 128 -14.58 6.14 9.30
C LYS A 128 -13.84 7.34 9.87
N ALA A 129 -13.50 7.32 11.16
CA ALA A 129 -12.82 8.44 11.80
C ALA A 129 -11.38 8.61 11.29
N LEU A 130 -10.69 7.51 10.96
CA LEU A 130 -9.40 7.55 10.30
C LEU A 130 -9.53 8.14 8.90
N ARG A 131 -10.49 7.65 8.10
CA ARG A 131 -10.76 8.18 6.76
C ARG A 131 -10.99 9.68 6.77
N GLU A 132 -11.88 10.18 7.62
CA GLU A 132 -12.18 11.62 7.74
C GLU A 132 -10.94 12.46 8.05
N LYS A 133 -10.05 11.96 8.93
CA LYS A 133 -8.79 12.65 9.26
C LYS A 133 -7.82 12.67 8.08
N VAL A 134 -7.70 11.56 7.38
CA VAL A 134 -6.81 11.43 6.22
C VAL A 134 -7.30 12.29 5.07
N GLU A 135 -8.59 12.30 4.77
CA GLU A 135 -9.19 13.15 3.73
C GLU A 135 -8.99 14.63 4.03
N LEU A 136 -9.23 15.05 5.29
CA LEU A 136 -8.98 16.43 5.72
C LEU A 136 -7.51 16.82 5.59
N ALA A 137 -6.59 15.94 5.99
CA ALA A 137 -5.15 16.17 5.84
C ALA A 137 -4.75 16.25 4.35
N GLY A 138 -5.34 15.40 3.50
CA GLY A 138 -5.17 15.43 2.06
C GLY A 138 -5.59 16.75 1.43
N GLU A 139 -6.74 17.29 1.85
CA GLU A 139 -7.20 18.61 1.41
C GLU A 139 -6.25 19.74 1.81
N LEU A 140 -5.67 19.66 3.01
CA LEU A 140 -4.70 20.65 3.49
C LEU A 140 -3.40 20.55 2.67
N LEU A 141 -2.89 19.35 2.45
CA LEU A 141 -1.67 19.14 1.66
C LEU A 141 -1.85 19.58 0.21
N ALA A 142 -3.00 19.26 -0.40
CA ALA A 142 -3.30 19.64 -1.79
C ALA A 142 -3.40 21.16 -2.01
N LYS A 143 -3.68 21.94 -0.98
CA LYS A 143 -3.77 23.41 -1.03
C LYS A 143 -2.43 24.08 -0.68
N ALA A 144 -1.48 23.36 -0.09
CA ALA A 144 -0.21 23.90 0.34
C ALA A 144 0.75 24.03 -0.85
N SER A 145 1.48 25.14 -0.94
CA SER A 145 2.53 25.35 -1.93
C SER A 145 3.91 24.91 -1.44
N HIS A 146 4.08 24.82 -0.12
CA HIS A 146 5.32 24.41 0.53
C HIS A 146 5.01 23.62 1.79
N MET A 147 5.89 22.67 2.12
CA MET A 147 5.90 21.95 3.38
C MET A 147 7.29 22.10 4.01
N ARG A 148 7.34 22.49 5.28
CA ARG A 148 8.60 22.54 6.05
C ARG A 148 8.53 21.55 7.20
N ILE A 149 9.56 20.73 7.35
CA ILE A 149 9.68 19.75 8.44
C ILE A 149 10.87 20.16 9.30
N THR A 150 10.66 20.24 10.60
CA THR A 150 11.71 20.57 11.58
C THR A 150 11.70 19.56 12.73
N SER A 151 12.86 19.29 13.30
CA SER A 151 12.97 18.50 14.52
C SER A 151 13.95 19.12 15.52
N PRO A 152 13.84 18.79 16.82
CA PRO A 152 14.82 19.23 17.84
C PRO A 152 16.25 18.77 17.58
N TYR A 153 16.43 17.73 16.77
CA TYR A 153 17.74 17.18 16.41
C TYR A 153 18.42 17.92 15.26
N GLY A 154 17.76 18.93 14.67
CA GLY A 154 18.33 19.78 13.64
C GLY A 154 17.83 19.51 12.22
N THR A 155 16.86 18.62 12.02
CA THR A 155 16.16 18.55 10.74
C THR A 155 15.50 19.91 10.48
N ASP A 156 15.77 20.48 9.32
CA ASP A 156 15.10 21.66 8.77
C ASP A 156 15.12 21.54 7.26
N VAL A 157 14.03 21.05 6.69
CA VAL A 157 13.90 20.77 5.28
C VAL A 157 12.59 21.33 4.74
N SER A 158 12.64 21.94 3.59
CA SER A 158 11.49 22.50 2.87
C SER A 158 11.27 21.77 1.55
N TYR A 159 10.01 21.50 1.24
CA TYR A 159 9.57 20.87 0.01
C TYR A 159 8.66 21.83 -0.74
N GLN A 160 8.91 22.01 -2.05
CA GLN A 160 7.98 22.65 -2.95
C GLN A 160 6.89 21.64 -3.34
N LEU A 161 5.65 22.06 -3.24
CA LEU A 161 4.47 21.20 -3.49
C LEU A 161 3.73 21.67 -4.75
N ASN A 162 2.62 21.01 -5.08
CA ASN A 162 1.71 21.29 -6.20
C ASN A 162 2.19 20.85 -7.60
N THR A 163 3.32 20.15 -7.72
CA THR A 163 3.73 19.56 -8.99
C THR A 163 3.00 18.24 -9.24
N TYR A 164 2.77 17.47 -8.19
CA TYR A 164 2.17 16.14 -8.24
C TYR A 164 0.86 16.08 -7.44
N PRO A 165 -0.05 15.14 -7.78
CA PRO A 165 -1.28 14.97 -7.03
C PRO A 165 -1.00 14.53 -5.59
N THR A 166 -1.86 14.97 -4.66
CA THR A 166 -1.88 14.46 -3.31
C THR A 166 -2.61 13.11 -3.28
N LEU A 167 -2.00 12.13 -2.66
CA LEU A 167 -2.55 10.80 -2.46
C LEU A 167 -2.92 10.60 -0.99
N THR A 168 -4.01 9.88 -0.77
CA THR A 168 -4.55 9.58 0.56
C THR A 168 -4.70 8.07 0.72
N GLU A 169 -4.23 7.54 1.84
CA GLU A 169 -4.40 6.14 2.20
C GLU A 169 -5.04 6.03 3.57
N TYR A 170 -6.19 5.36 3.64
CA TYR A 170 -6.97 5.15 4.85
C TYR A 170 -7.33 3.69 5.11
N GLY A 171 -6.71 2.77 4.35
CA GLY A 171 -6.75 1.33 4.60
C GLY A 171 -7.92 0.59 3.97
N CYS A 172 -8.71 1.21 3.08
CA CYS A 172 -9.79 0.53 2.36
C CYS A 172 -10.09 1.16 1.00
N THR A 173 -10.75 0.39 0.11
CA THR A 173 -10.98 0.75 -1.29
C THR A 173 -12.45 0.58 -1.65
N ASP A 174 -13.23 1.64 -1.55
CA ASP A 174 -14.68 1.63 -1.82
C ASP A 174 -15.08 2.41 -3.10
N GLU A 175 -14.08 2.92 -3.83
CA GLU A 175 -14.30 3.69 -5.07
C GLU A 175 -13.63 2.98 -6.27
N PRO A 176 -14.26 2.96 -7.46
CA PRO A 176 -13.68 2.33 -8.65
C PRO A 176 -12.27 2.87 -8.97
N GLY A 177 -11.34 1.97 -9.26
CA GLY A 177 -9.96 2.29 -9.59
C GLY A 177 -9.11 2.82 -8.42
N ARG A 178 -9.66 2.87 -7.20
CA ARG A 178 -8.90 3.26 -6.01
C ARG A 178 -7.88 2.19 -5.65
N TRP A 179 -6.66 2.63 -5.37
CA TRP A 179 -5.65 1.85 -4.68
C TRP A 179 -5.52 2.33 -3.24
N ASP A 180 -5.32 1.42 -2.31
CA ASP A 180 -5.00 1.71 -0.92
C ASP A 180 -4.15 0.56 -0.34
N HIS A 181 -3.50 0.82 0.79
CA HIS A 181 -2.72 -0.15 1.53
C HIS A 181 -3.33 -0.39 2.92
N TRP A 182 -3.37 -1.61 3.39
CA TRP A 182 -3.77 -1.94 4.74
C TRP A 182 -2.62 -2.63 5.49
N PRO A 183 -2.18 -2.06 6.63
CA PRO A 183 -2.72 -0.90 7.35
C PRO A 183 -2.25 0.41 6.74
N SER A 184 -3.04 1.46 6.96
CA SER A 184 -2.73 2.78 6.44
C SER A 184 -3.18 3.90 7.39
N GLY A 185 -3.05 5.14 6.96
CA GLY A 185 -3.42 6.33 7.72
C GLY A 185 -2.47 7.47 7.44
N PHE A 186 -2.13 7.71 6.17
CA PHE A 186 -1.22 8.79 5.79
C PHE A 186 -1.63 9.48 4.49
N VAL A 187 -0.99 10.62 4.27
CA VAL A 187 -1.14 11.48 3.12
C VAL A 187 0.23 11.77 2.57
N PHE A 188 0.38 11.71 1.25
CA PHE A 188 1.65 12.00 0.60
C PHE A 188 1.47 12.62 -0.78
N THR A 189 2.54 13.20 -1.28
CA THR A 189 2.65 13.69 -2.65
C THR A 189 4.08 13.50 -3.11
N GLY A 190 4.29 13.46 -4.42
CA GLY A 190 5.61 13.52 -5.01
C GLY A 190 6.19 14.93 -4.99
N GLY A 191 7.47 15.04 -5.29
CA GLY A 191 8.17 16.31 -5.50
C GLY A 191 9.30 16.14 -6.51
N ASP A 192 9.73 17.22 -7.11
CA ASP A 192 10.90 17.24 -7.99
C ASP A 192 12.18 17.29 -7.15
N ASP A 193 13.28 16.73 -7.65
CA ASP A 193 14.56 16.68 -6.94
C ASP A 193 15.10 18.08 -6.57
N ASP A 194 14.89 19.07 -7.44
CA ASP A 194 15.24 20.46 -7.21
C ASP A 194 14.20 21.23 -6.37
N GLY A 195 13.10 20.60 -6.02
CA GLY A 195 12.05 21.15 -5.15
C GLY A 195 12.29 20.93 -3.65
N VAL A 196 13.42 20.35 -3.25
CA VAL A 196 13.77 20.06 -1.86
C VAL A 196 15.02 20.82 -1.46
N ASP A 197 14.94 21.54 -0.33
CA ASP A 197 16.07 22.30 0.21
C ASP A 197 16.14 22.18 1.74
N GLY A 198 17.36 22.00 2.25
CA GLY A 198 17.62 21.92 3.70
C GLY A 198 18.39 20.68 4.11
N GLN A 199 18.17 20.24 5.34
CA GLN A 199 18.85 19.08 5.91
C GLN A 199 17.90 18.16 6.68
N ILE A 200 18.16 16.86 6.60
CA ILE A 200 17.48 15.85 7.40
C ILE A 200 18.54 15.27 8.36
N VAL A 201 18.25 15.26 9.64
CA VAL A 201 19.08 14.61 10.66
C VAL A 201 18.46 13.28 11.01
N VAL A 202 19.21 12.22 10.76
CA VAL A 202 18.87 10.86 11.17
C VAL A 202 19.47 10.61 12.54
N ALA A 203 18.64 10.23 13.51
CA ALA A 203 19.03 10.09 14.92
C ALA A 203 18.95 8.62 15.36
N PRO A 204 19.68 8.23 16.43
CA PRO A 204 19.51 6.91 17.02
C PRO A 204 18.06 6.63 17.41
N GLY A 205 17.52 5.50 16.97
CA GLY A 205 16.13 5.11 17.15
C GLY A 205 15.24 5.33 15.93
N ASP A 206 15.69 6.08 14.94
CA ASP A 206 14.99 6.20 13.66
C ASP A 206 15.04 4.89 12.89
N VAL A 207 14.06 4.71 12.00
CA VAL A 207 13.98 3.56 11.10
C VAL A 207 13.97 4.07 9.66
N LEU A 208 14.88 3.57 8.84
CA LEU A 208 14.93 3.86 7.43
C LEU A 208 14.13 2.81 6.66
N LEU A 209 13.12 3.25 5.94
CA LEU A 209 12.31 2.42 5.08
C LEU A 209 12.79 2.56 3.60
N PRO A 210 12.60 1.54 2.78
CA PRO A 210 11.93 0.24 3.02
C PRO A 210 12.81 -0.85 3.64
N GLN A 211 14.09 -0.60 3.88
CA GLN A 211 15.05 -1.61 4.31
C GLN A 211 14.89 -2.05 5.77
N ASN A 212 14.01 -1.40 6.54
CA ASN A 212 13.84 -1.64 7.99
C ASN A 212 15.15 -1.52 8.78
N ILE A 213 16.01 -0.57 8.39
CA ILE A 213 17.28 -0.31 9.05
C ILE A 213 17.01 0.55 10.28
N TYR A 214 17.31 0.01 11.46
CA TYR A 214 17.26 0.77 12.71
C TYR A 214 18.56 1.54 12.89
N VAL A 215 18.44 2.85 13.06
CA VAL A 215 19.59 3.72 13.28
C VAL A 215 20.10 3.59 14.71
N ARG A 216 21.39 3.37 14.88
CA ARG A 216 22.07 3.30 16.16
C ARG A 216 23.13 4.40 16.27
N GLU A 217 23.54 4.72 17.48
CA GLU A 217 24.62 5.69 17.69
C GLU A 217 25.89 5.25 16.95
N GLY A 218 26.42 6.11 16.10
CA GLY A 218 27.64 5.87 15.33
C GLY A 218 27.46 5.13 14.00
N ASP A 219 26.23 4.80 13.60
CA ASP A 219 26.02 3.93 12.44
C ASP A 219 26.39 4.57 11.10
N PHE A 220 26.09 5.85 10.84
CA PHE A 220 26.53 6.46 9.57
C PHE A 220 26.21 7.95 9.43
N VAL A 221 26.90 8.54 8.48
CA VAL A 221 26.56 9.83 7.88
C VAL A 221 26.22 9.56 6.42
N LEU A 222 25.03 9.91 5.97
CA LEU A 222 24.63 9.80 4.58
C LEU A 222 25.21 10.98 3.81
N TYR A 223 26.09 10.69 2.86
CA TYR A 223 26.57 11.67 1.90
C TYR A 223 26.20 11.18 0.50
N GLY A 224 25.53 12.00 -0.30
CA GLY A 224 25.38 11.79 -1.71
C GLY A 224 23.95 11.70 -2.22
N ASP A 225 23.83 11.86 -3.53
CA ASP A 225 22.61 11.73 -4.27
C ASP A 225 22.17 10.28 -4.30
N TYR A 226 21.00 9.99 -3.74
CA TYR A 226 20.36 8.68 -3.90
C TYR A 226 19.59 8.69 -5.21
N TYR A 227 20.14 8.04 -6.23
CA TYR A 227 19.38 7.68 -7.43
C TYR A 227 18.69 6.32 -7.17
N TYR A 228 17.37 6.30 -7.36
CA TYR A 228 16.55 5.09 -7.36
C TYR A 228 16.56 4.44 -8.74
#